data_1cdd644f01be4a6fa7fd45a4ff23f476
#
_entry.id   1cdd644f01be4a6fa7fd45a4ff23f476
#
_cell.length_a   1.000
_cell.length_b   1.000
_cell.length_c   1.000
_cell.angle_alpha   90.00
_cell.angle_beta   90.00
_cell.angle_gamma   90.00
#
_symmetry.space_group_name_H-M   'P 1'
#
loop_
_entity.id
_entity.type
_entity.pdbx_description
1 polymer ?
#
loop_
_entity_poly.entity_id
_entity_poly.type
_entity_poly.pdbx_seq_one_letter_code
_entity_poly.pdbx_strand_id
1 'polypeptide(L)'
;MQNYREEKIDRVRELAMRVLQKVHAEGAYANVALAETLREMQLPERDRRFLTELVYGVVKAGDTLDYMVGRYVADIRKTQPAIRELLRLGFYQIFFMNKVPASAACNTAV
;
A
#
# COMPACT_ATOMS: atom_id res chain seq x y z
N MET A 1 1.53 1.07 -23.80
CA MET A 1 2.60 0.19 -23.31
C MET A 1 3.13 0.72 -21.99
N GLN A 2 3.10 -0.12 -20.97
CA GLN A 2 3.63 0.25 -19.68
C GLN A 2 5.15 0.33 -19.76
N ASN A 3 5.72 1.31 -19.08
CA ASN A 3 7.16 1.36 -18.98
C ASN A 3 7.64 0.48 -17.82
N TYR A 4 8.93 0.20 -17.81
CA TYR A 4 9.57 -0.66 -16.82
C TYR A 4 9.31 -0.21 -15.37
N ARG A 5 9.24 1.10 -15.17
CA ARG A 5 9.04 1.69 -13.86
C ARG A 5 7.65 1.39 -13.30
N GLU A 6 6.63 1.49 -14.15
CA GLU A 6 5.26 1.20 -13.76
C GLU A 6 5.09 -0.27 -13.39
N GLU A 7 5.71 -1.16 -14.16
CA GLU A 7 5.65 -2.58 -13.87
C GLU A 7 6.27 -2.93 -12.52
N LYS A 8 7.38 -2.27 -12.17
CA LYS A 8 8.03 -2.48 -10.87
C LYS A 8 7.16 -1.99 -9.72
N ILE A 9 6.53 -0.83 -9.88
CA ILE A 9 5.63 -0.27 -8.85
C ILE A 9 4.46 -1.21 -8.63
N ASP A 10 3.86 -1.71 -9.71
CA ASP A 10 2.73 -2.63 -9.60
C ASP A 10 3.12 -3.93 -8.92
N ARG A 11 4.32 -4.44 -9.18
CA ARG A 11 4.79 -5.65 -8.53
C ARG A 11 4.96 -5.45 -7.02
N VAL A 12 5.54 -4.35 -6.62
CA VAL A 12 5.72 -4.05 -5.20
C VAL A 12 4.36 -3.90 -4.51
N ARG A 13 3.40 -3.24 -5.17
CA ARG A 13 2.05 -3.09 -4.64
C ARG A 13 1.36 -4.44 -4.49
N GLU A 14 1.56 -5.34 -5.44
CA GLU A 14 1.01 -6.70 -5.33
C GLU A 14 1.59 -7.44 -4.13
N LEU A 15 2.90 -7.32 -3.92
CA LEU A 15 3.54 -7.94 -2.76
C LEU A 15 3.01 -7.33 -1.46
N ALA A 16 2.83 -6.02 -1.42
CA ALA A 16 2.27 -5.34 -0.25
C ALA A 16 0.85 -5.83 0.01
N MET A 17 0.04 -5.99 -1.01
CA MET A 17 -1.31 -6.50 -0.89
C MET A 17 -1.31 -7.90 -0.26
N ARG A 18 -0.41 -8.77 -0.70
CA ARG A 18 -0.32 -10.12 -0.14
C ARG A 18 0.09 -10.12 1.32
N VAL A 19 1.06 -9.28 1.68
CA VAL A 19 1.47 -9.15 3.07
C VAL A 19 0.32 -8.63 3.93
N LEU A 20 -0.37 -7.61 3.46
CA LEU A 20 -1.50 -7.04 4.20
C LEU A 20 -2.67 -8.00 4.34
N GLN A 21 -2.91 -8.86 3.35
CA GLN A 21 -3.91 -9.90 3.50
C GLN A 21 -3.55 -10.86 4.63
N LYS A 22 -2.29 -11.25 4.75
CA LYS A 22 -1.86 -12.11 5.86
C LYS A 22 -2.07 -11.43 7.20
N VAL A 23 -1.79 -10.13 7.26
CA VAL A 23 -1.98 -9.37 8.51
C VAL A 23 -3.45 -9.25 8.86
N HIS A 24 -4.27 -8.79 7.94
CA HIS A 24 -5.66 -8.45 8.23
C HIS A 24 -6.62 -9.63 8.21
N ALA A 25 -6.40 -10.58 7.30
CA ALA A 25 -7.30 -11.72 7.16
C ALA A 25 -6.84 -12.94 7.96
N GLU A 26 -5.54 -13.13 8.14
CA GLU A 26 -5.01 -14.33 8.80
C GLU A 26 -4.41 -14.04 10.16
N GLY A 27 -4.36 -12.79 10.58
CA GLY A 27 -3.84 -12.42 11.90
C GLY A 27 -2.33 -12.46 12.04
N ALA A 28 -1.60 -12.46 10.93
CA ALA A 28 -0.14 -12.47 10.98
C ALA A 28 0.40 -11.13 11.50
N TYR A 29 1.56 -11.17 12.13
CA TYR A 29 2.25 -9.94 12.53
C TYR A 29 2.90 -9.31 11.30
N ALA A 30 2.73 -7.99 11.15
CA ALA A 30 3.22 -7.27 9.98
C ALA A 30 4.74 -7.45 9.78
N ASN A 31 5.50 -7.33 10.87
CA ASN A 31 6.96 -7.47 10.78
C ASN A 31 7.38 -8.86 10.32
N VAL A 32 6.66 -9.89 10.77
CA VAL A 32 6.99 -11.28 10.40
C VAL A 32 6.63 -11.53 8.93
N ALA A 33 5.42 -11.17 8.52
CA ALA A 33 4.98 -11.38 7.14
C ALA A 33 5.84 -10.61 6.16
N LEU A 34 6.20 -9.37 6.50
CA LEU A 34 7.06 -8.55 5.65
C LEU A 34 8.46 -9.15 5.54
N ALA A 35 9.03 -9.58 6.67
CA ALA A 35 10.38 -10.18 6.66
C ALA A 35 10.45 -11.43 5.79
N GLU A 36 9.43 -12.27 5.86
CA GLU A 36 9.36 -13.45 5.02
C GLU A 36 9.36 -13.09 3.53
N THR A 37 8.54 -12.12 3.15
CA THR A 37 8.46 -11.67 1.77
C THR A 37 9.79 -11.09 1.29
N LEU A 38 10.43 -10.26 2.10
CA LEU A 38 11.71 -9.67 1.75
C LEU A 38 12.81 -10.72 1.59
N ARG A 39 12.75 -11.76 2.40
CA ARG A 39 13.73 -12.84 2.31
C ARG A 39 13.54 -13.68 1.05
N GLU A 40 12.29 -13.93 0.67
CA GLU A 40 11.98 -14.78 -0.48
C GLU A 40 12.16 -14.09 -1.82
N MET A 41 11.90 -12.79 -1.88
CA MET A 41 11.75 -12.10 -3.16
C MET A 41 12.98 -11.38 -3.67
N GLN A 42 14.03 -11.24 -2.88
CA GLN A 42 15.30 -10.63 -3.31
C GLN A 42 15.10 -9.34 -4.12
N LEU A 43 14.40 -8.39 -3.54
CA LEU A 43 14.12 -7.13 -4.21
C LEU A 43 15.30 -6.17 -4.13
N PRO A 44 15.48 -5.29 -5.14
CA PRO A 44 16.42 -4.16 -5.02
C PRO A 44 16.08 -3.32 -3.78
N GLU A 45 17.09 -2.63 -3.24
CA GLU A 45 16.92 -1.87 -2.01
C GLU A 45 15.79 -0.84 -2.10
N ARG A 46 15.68 -0.14 -3.23
CA ARG A 46 14.59 0.83 -3.42
C ARG A 46 13.24 0.17 -3.26
N ASP A 47 13.05 -1.01 -3.86
CA ASP A 47 11.78 -1.72 -3.81
C ASP A 47 11.52 -2.27 -2.41
N ARG A 48 12.57 -2.70 -1.70
CA ARG A 48 12.44 -3.16 -0.32
C ARG A 48 11.96 -2.03 0.58
N ARG A 49 12.49 -0.83 0.41
CA ARG A 49 12.06 0.35 1.18
C ARG A 49 10.62 0.71 0.86
N PHE A 50 10.27 0.69 -0.41
CA PHE A 50 8.91 1.03 -0.83
C PHE A 50 7.91 0.03 -0.28
N LEU A 51 8.20 -1.26 -0.39
CA LEU A 51 7.35 -2.31 0.17
C LEU A 51 7.17 -2.13 1.68
N THR A 52 8.26 -1.89 2.38
CA THR A 52 8.24 -1.68 3.83
C THR A 52 7.37 -0.48 4.19
N GLU A 53 7.54 0.63 3.48
CA GLU A 53 6.76 1.84 3.74
C GLU A 53 5.28 1.62 3.48
N LEU A 54 4.94 0.91 2.40
CA LEU A 54 3.54 0.62 2.09
C LEU A 54 2.90 -0.24 3.18
N VAL A 55 3.56 -1.31 3.58
CA VAL A 55 2.98 -2.23 4.56
C VAL A 55 2.82 -1.55 5.92
N TYR A 56 3.88 -0.97 6.44
CA TYR A 56 3.81 -0.34 7.76
C TYR A 56 2.93 0.91 7.75
N GLY A 57 2.93 1.64 6.64
CA GLY A 57 2.09 2.82 6.51
C GLY A 57 0.61 2.48 6.59
N VAL A 58 0.19 1.45 5.84
CA VAL A 58 -1.21 1.02 5.86
C VAL A 58 -1.60 0.48 7.24
N VAL A 59 -0.75 -0.33 7.85
CA VAL A 59 -1.02 -0.89 9.18
C VAL A 59 -1.12 0.24 10.21
N LYS A 60 -0.20 1.18 10.16
CA LYS A 60 -0.18 2.30 11.11
C LYS A 60 -1.38 3.24 10.92
N ALA A 61 -1.78 3.49 9.67
CA ALA A 61 -2.94 4.34 9.39
C ALA A 61 -4.25 3.70 9.84
N GLY A 62 -4.32 2.36 9.74
CA GLY A 62 -5.39 1.57 10.37
C GLY A 62 -6.79 2.11 10.16
N ASP A 63 -7.47 2.39 11.28
CA ASP A 63 -8.86 2.82 11.26
C ASP A 63 -9.06 4.16 10.56
N THR A 64 -8.08 5.05 10.63
CA THR A 64 -8.16 6.34 9.93
C THR A 64 -8.26 6.11 8.42
N LEU A 65 -7.43 5.21 7.91
CA LEU A 65 -7.44 4.90 6.49
C LEU A 65 -8.76 4.23 6.09
N ASP A 66 -9.24 3.29 6.89
CA ASP A 66 -10.52 2.63 6.62
C ASP A 66 -11.68 3.61 6.65
N TYR A 67 -11.64 4.59 7.54
CA TYR A 67 -12.64 5.65 7.57
C TYR A 67 -12.62 6.46 6.27
N MET A 68 -11.44 6.80 5.79
CA MET A 68 -11.31 7.56 4.54
C MET A 68 -11.81 6.76 3.34
N VAL A 69 -11.44 5.49 3.26
CA VAL A 69 -11.90 4.60 2.19
C VAL A 69 -13.43 4.48 2.25
N GLY A 70 -13.98 4.36 3.45
CA GLY A 70 -15.42 4.20 3.65
C GLY A 70 -16.26 5.37 3.18
N ARG A 71 -15.66 6.54 2.99
CA ARG A 71 -16.38 7.69 2.44
C ARG A 71 -16.63 7.55 0.94
N TYR A 72 -15.88 6.70 0.28
CA TYR A 72 -15.97 6.51 -1.18
C TYR A 72 -16.49 5.12 -1.55
N VAL A 73 -16.30 4.15 -0.67
CA VAL A 73 -16.73 2.77 -0.89
C VAL A 73 -17.79 2.44 0.16
N ALA A 74 -18.94 1.94 -0.28
CA ALA A 74 -20.10 1.75 0.61
C ALA A 74 -19.78 0.87 1.82
N ASP A 75 -19.11 -0.26 1.62
CA ASP A 75 -18.72 -1.13 2.74
C ASP A 75 -17.48 -1.92 2.34
N ILE A 76 -16.35 -1.52 2.89
CA ILE A 76 -15.07 -2.17 2.60
C ILE A 76 -15.06 -3.62 3.07
N ARG A 77 -15.85 -3.96 4.11
CA ARG A 77 -15.89 -5.32 4.65
C ARG A 77 -16.57 -6.29 3.70
N LYS A 78 -17.43 -5.80 2.82
CA LYS A 78 -18.10 -6.63 1.81
C LYS A 78 -17.23 -6.86 0.58
N THR A 79 -16.10 -6.17 0.49
CA THR A 79 -15.18 -6.32 -0.62
C THR A 79 -14.32 -7.54 -0.41
N GLN A 80 -13.88 -8.18 -1.48
CA GLN A 80 -12.94 -9.30 -1.38
C GLN A 80 -11.65 -8.83 -0.69
N PRO A 81 -11.01 -9.69 0.11
CA PRO A 81 -9.81 -9.28 0.85
C PRO A 81 -8.71 -8.67 0.00
N ALA A 82 -8.44 -9.22 -1.18
CA ALA A 82 -7.41 -8.67 -2.06
C ALA A 82 -7.77 -7.26 -2.51
N ILE A 83 -9.02 -7.06 -2.92
CA ILE A 83 -9.50 -5.75 -3.38
C ILE A 83 -9.48 -4.74 -2.23
N ARG A 84 -9.85 -5.20 -1.03
CA ARG A 84 -9.81 -4.35 0.16
C ARG A 84 -8.41 -3.80 0.40
N GLU A 85 -7.40 -4.67 0.31
CA GLU A 85 -6.03 -4.21 0.53
C GLU A 85 -5.54 -3.31 -0.59
N LEU A 86 -5.94 -3.57 -1.83
CA LEU A 86 -5.59 -2.69 -2.94
C LEU A 86 -6.21 -1.31 -2.78
N LEU A 87 -7.44 -1.22 -2.28
CA LEU A 87 -8.08 0.06 -1.97
C LEU A 87 -7.31 0.79 -0.88
N ARG A 88 -6.96 0.10 0.21
CA ARG A 88 -6.17 0.70 1.28
C ARG A 88 -4.83 1.22 0.77
N LEU A 89 -4.15 0.44 -0.06
CA LEU A 89 -2.87 0.85 -0.64
C LEU A 89 -3.01 2.08 -1.52
N GLY A 90 -4.02 2.09 -2.37
CA GLY A 90 -4.25 3.24 -3.26
C GLY A 90 -4.53 4.51 -2.47
N PHE A 91 -5.43 4.44 -1.49
CA PHE A 91 -5.75 5.60 -0.65
C PHE A 91 -4.53 6.04 0.17
N TYR A 92 -3.79 5.07 0.71
CA TYR A 92 -2.59 5.40 1.46
C TYR A 92 -1.60 6.19 0.60
N GLN A 93 -1.35 5.73 -0.62
CA GLN A 93 -0.42 6.41 -1.51
C GLN A 93 -0.88 7.82 -1.85
N ILE A 94 -2.18 8.00 -2.11
CA ILE A 94 -2.72 9.30 -2.47
C ILE A 94 -2.66 10.28 -1.30
N PHE A 95 -3.05 9.85 -0.11
CA PHE A 95 -3.26 10.77 1.01
C PHE A 95 -2.10 10.84 1.99
N PHE A 96 -1.24 9.83 2.04
CA PHE A 96 -0.16 9.77 3.04
C PHE A 96 1.23 9.77 2.43
N MET A 97 1.41 9.25 1.24
CA MET A 97 2.75 9.17 0.62
C MET A 97 3.07 10.32 -0.29
N ASN A 98 2.09 11.08 -0.72
CA ASN A 98 2.33 12.21 -1.58
C ASN A 98 2.87 13.37 -0.73
N LYS A 99 4.18 13.37 -0.50
CA LYS A 99 4.85 14.35 0.35
C LYS A 99 5.28 15.60 -0.38
N VAL A 100 4.68 15.86 -1.53
CA VAL A 100 4.99 17.07 -2.28
C VAL A 100 4.48 18.28 -1.50
N PRO A 101 5.32 19.29 -1.25
CA PRO A 101 4.86 20.50 -0.57
C PRO A 101 3.67 21.12 -1.30
N ALA A 102 2.78 21.77 -0.56
CA ALA A 102 1.59 22.36 -1.13
C ALA A 102 1.90 23.30 -2.31
N SER A 103 2.95 24.08 -2.21
CA SER A 103 3.37 24.98 -3.28
C SER A 103 3.75 24.19 -4.55
N ALA A 104 4.52 23.14 -4.39
CA ALA A 104 4.93 22.32 -5.53
C ALA A 104 3.75 21.55 -6.11
N ALA A 105 2.85 21.06 -5.25
CA ALA A 105 1.64 20.38 -5.71
C ALA A 105 0.76 21.32 -6.54
N CYS A 106 0.62 22.56 -6.10
CA CYS A 106 -0.13 23.55 -6.87
C CYS A 106 0.53 23.84 -8.22
N ASN A 107 1.85 23.91 -8.24
CA ASN A 107 2.59 24.16 -9.47
C ASN A 107 2.43 23.00 -10.46
N THR A 108 2.37 21.77 -9.97
CA THR A 108 2.19 20.61 -10.85
C THR A 108 0.76 20.44 -11.30
N ALA A 109 -0.19 20.99 -10.58
CA ALA A 109 -1.61 20.94 -10.95
C ALA A 109 -1.96 21.95 -12.02
N VAL A 110 -1.12 22.94 -12.25
CA VAL A 110 -1.35 24.00 -13.23
C VAL A 110 -0.82 23.62 -14.65
#